data_ec99a9f29e2fad856f391171fc1aafef
#
_entry.id   ec99a9f29e2fad856f391171fc1aafef
#
_cell.length_a   1.000
_cell.length_b   1.000
_cell.length_c   1.000
_cell.angle_alpha   90.00
_cell.angle_beta   90.00
_cell.angle_gamma   90.00
#
_symmetry.space_group_name_H-M   'P 1'
#
loop_
_entity.id
_entity.type
_entity.pdbx_description
1 polymer ?
#
loop_
_entity_poly.entity_id
_entity_poly.type
_entity_poly.pdbx_seq_one_letter_code
_entity_poly.pdbx_strand_id
1 'polypeptide(L)'
;MKRNVHWNGSRRGWLTLLILLVVIPATIYLCYRAGGRVYYLASVLIILYTMVPFFLVFEHRKPQARELVVLAVLCAIAVASRAAFKIIDHFKPMTAIIMISGMAFGPEAGFLVGAVSGFSSNFLFGHGPWTPWQMFAFGTAGFLAGALYRLGWLSKKRLPLSLFGFFAVLLLVGPLLDTCALFTQTAAINWETAKAIYLSGVPINCIHGVATFLTLFFFSRPLFEKLDRVQLKYGMMEDGYGV
;
A
#
# COMPACT_ATOMS: atom_id res chain seq x y z
N MET A 1 28.38 -8.95 2.81
CA MET A 1 28.62 -8.23 4.08
C MET A 1 27.29 -8.03 4.77
N LYS A 2 26.99 -8.79 5.84
CA LYS A 2 25.72 -8.71 6.58
C LYS A 2 25.70 -7.39 7.36
N ARG A 3 24.95 -6.40 6.91
CA ARG A 3 24.69 -5.18 7.66
C ARG A 3 23.73 -5.54 8.79
N ASN A 4 24.23 -5.63 10.01
CA ASN A 4 23.39 -5.68 11.20
C ASN A 4 22.52 -4.41 11.22
N VAL A 5 21.24 -4.58 11.00
CA VAL A 5 20.25 -3.53 11.26
C VAL A 5 20.20 -3.39 12.78
N HIS A 6 21.05 -2.52 13.32
CA HIS A 6 20.87 -2.05 14.69
C HIS A 6 19.53 -1.30 14.74
N TRP A 7 18.54 -1.94 15.28
CA TRP A 7 17.35 -1.30 15.82
C TRP A 7 17.81 -0.47 17.04
N ASN A 8 18.40 0.69 16.76
CA ASN A 8 18.57 1.68 17.81
C ASN A 8 17.15 2.07 18.23
N GLY A 9 16.83 1.85 19.53
CA GLY A 9 15.58 2.24 20.18
C GLY A 9 15.40 3.76 20.17
N SER A 10 15.26 4.31 18.97
CA SER A 10 15.05 5.73 18.75
C SER A 10 13.64 6.09 19.25
N ARG A 11 13.43 7.34 19.64
CA ARG A 11 12.13 7.92 20.06
C ARG A 11 10.96 7.48 19.15
N ARG A 12 11.22 7.05 17.92
CA ARG A 12 10.27 6.60 16.89
C ARG A 12 9.80 5.17 17.07
N GLY A 13 10.68 4.27 17.49
CA GLY A 13 10.28 2.91 17.88
C GLY A 13 9.30 2.96 19.05
N TRP A 14 9.56 3.83 20.02
CA TRP A 14 8.65 4.08 21.14
C TRP A 14 7.33 4.70 20.68
N LEU A 15 7.34 5.63 19.72
CA LEU A 15 6.12 6.21 19.15
C LEU A 15 5.27 5.14 18.45
N THR A 16 5.90 4.28 17.65
CA THR A 16 5.21 3.16 16.99
C THR A 16 4.62 2.20 18.01
N LEU A 17 5.38 1.83 19.04
CA LEU A 17 4.89 0.97 20.13
C LEU A 17 3.76 1.64 20.90
N LEU A 18 3.85 2.93 21.19
CA LEU A 18 2.81 3.69 21.87
C LEU A 18 1.52 3.71 21.03
N ILE A 19 1.62 3.94 19.71
CA ILE A 19 0.48 3.89 18.81
C ILE A 19 -0.17 2.49 18.83
N LEU A 20 0.63 1.43 18.66
CA LEU A 20 0.12 0.06 18.55
C LEU A 20 -0.44 -0.46 19.89
N LEU A 21 0.23 -0.19 21.02
CA LEU A 21 -0.10 -0.80 22.31
C LEU A 21 -1.03 0.06 23.17
N VAL A 22 -1.09 1.37 22.93
CA VAL A 22 -1.88 2.30 23.75
C VAL A 22 -2.97 2.98 22.93
N VAL A 23 -2.60 3.71 21.87
CA VAL A 23 -3.56 4.57 21.14
C VAL A 23 -4.63 3.73 20.44
N ILE A 24 -4.24 2.67 19.74
CA ILE A 24 -5.20 1.80 19.02
C ILE A 24 -6.13 1.06 20.03
N PRO A 25 -5.64 0.35 21.06
CA PRO A 25 -6.51 -0.28 22.03
C PRO A 25 -7.42 0.71 22.78
N ALA A 26 -6.89 1.89 23.15
CA ALA A 26 -7.70 2.93 23.79
C ALA A 26 -8.81 3.43 22.85
N THR A 27 -8.52 3.65 21.57
CA THR A 27 -9.52 4.06 20.58
C THR A 27 -10.61 3.00 20.43
N ILE A 28 -10.24 1.71 20.34
CA ILE A 28 -11.20 0.60 20.28
C ILE A 28 -12.07 0.56 21.54
N TYR A 29 -11.46 0.68 22.71
CA TYR A 29 -12.17 0.66 23.99
C TYR A 29 -13.16 1.83 24.12
N LEU A 30 -12.73 3.06 23.80
CA LEU A 30 -13.59 4.24 23.82
C LEU A 30 -14.76 4.13 22.84
N CYS A 31 -14.52 3.61 21.66
CA CYS A 31 -15.55 3.38 20.66
C CYS A 31 -16.54 2.26 21.11
N TYR A 32 -16.05 1.21 21.77
CA TYR A 32 -16.89 0.17 22.35
C TYR A 32 -17.82 0.75 23.44
N ARG A 33 -17.30 1.63 24.31
CA ARG A 33 -18.07 2.31 25.36
C ARG A 33 -19.10 3.31 24.82
N ALA A 34 -18.78 3.98 23.72
CA ALA A 34 -19.65 5.00 23.11
C ALA A 34 -20.89 4.38 22.42
N GLY A 35 -20.79 3.12 21.97
CA GLY A 35 -21.88 2.42 21.26
C GLY A 35 -22.23 3.02 19.89
N GLY A 36 -23.18 2.42 19.19
CA GLY A 36 -23.69 2.95 17.94
C GLY A 36 -22.72 2.82 16.73
N ARG A 37 -22.84 3.72 15.72
CA ARG A 37 -22.03 3.69 14.49
C ARG A 37 -20.58 4.20 14.66
N VAL A 38 -20.07 4.22 15.88
CA VAL A 38 -18.73 4.76 16.19
C VAL A 38 -17.60 3.86 15.64
N TYR A 39 -17.90 2.59 15.32
CA TYR A 39 -16.94 1.67 14.66
C TYR A 39 -16.35 2.24 13.37
N TYR A 40 -17.15 2.96 12.61
CA TYR A 40 -16.72 3.65 11.40
C TYR A 40 -15.60 4.66 11.68
N LEU A 41 -15.82 5.58 12.63
CA LEU A 41 -14.82 6.58 13.01
C LEU A 41 -13.57 5.92 13.58
N ALA A 42 -13.75 4.91 14.44
CA ALA A 42 -12.65 4.13 14.99
C ALA A 42 -11.78 3.52 13.90
N SER A 43 -12.38 2.90 12.89
CA SER A 43 -11.65 2.24 11.81
C SER A 43 -10.81 3.23 11.02
N VAL A 44 -11.35 4.42 10.71
CA VAL A 44 -10.63 5.48 10.01
C VAL A 44 -9.46 5.99 10.84
N LEU A 45 -9.66 6.26 12.14
CA LEU A 45 -8.61 6.72 13.04
C LEU A 45 -7.49 5.69 13.19
N ILE A 46 -7.83 4.41 13.37
CA ILE A 46 -6.84 3.33 13.49
C ILE A 46 -5.97 3.26 12.23
N ILE A 47 -6.56 3.31 11.05
CA ILE A 47 -5.82 3.30 9.79
C ILE A 47 -4.90 4.53 9.68
N LEU A 48 -5.38 5.71 10.02
CA LEU A 48 -4.54 6.93 10.01
C LEU A 48 -3.35 6.78 10.98
N TYR A 49 -3.57 6.29 12.19
CA TYR A 49 -2.49 6.07 13.16
C TYR A 49 -1.45 5.06 12.67
N THR A 50 -1.89 3.98 12.01
CA THR A 50 -0.97 2.96 11.48
C THR A 50 -0.14 3.47 10.29
N MET A 51 -0.59 4.52 9.59
CA MET A 51 0.17 5.14 8.49
C MET A 51 1.32 6.03 8.99
N VAL A 52 1.19 6.65 10.17
CA VAL A 52 2.18 7.60 10.71
C VAL A 52 3.61 7.03 10.74
N PRO A 53 3.87 5.81 11.26
CA PRO A 53 5.22 5.24 11.25
C PRO A 53 5.87 5.17 9.88
N PHE A 54 5.13 4.83 8.83
CA PHE A 54 5.67 4.73 7.47
C PHE A 54 6.12 6.10 6.93
N PHE A 55 5.32 7.14 7.14
CA PHE A 55 5.70 8.50 6.75
C PHE A 55 6.91 9.01 7.52
N LEU A 56 6.97 8.76 8.83
CA LEU A 56 8.10 9.16 9.67
C LEU A 56 9.41 8.46 9.27
N VAL A 57 9.35 7.17 8.90
CA VAL A 57 10.52 6.43 8.43
C VAL A 57 10.97 6.95 7.07
N PHE A 58 10.04 7.24 6.16
CA PHE A 58 10.37 7.80 4.85
C PHE A 58 11.02 9.18 4.98
N GLU A 59 10.45 10.08 5.79
CA GLU A 59 11.01 11.42 6.02
C GLU A 59 12.43 11.35 6.58
N HIS A 60 12.69 10.37 7.46
CA HIS A 60 14.03 10.20 8.04
C HIS A 60 15.11 9.83 7.04
N ARG A 61 14.77 9.17 5.96
CA ARG A 61 15.71 8.85 4.87
C ARG A 61 16.29 10.09 4.20
N LYS A 62 15.70 11.29 4.42
CA LYS A 62 16.05 12.55 3.75
C LYS A 62 16.15 12.36 2.23
N PRO A 63 15.04 11.96 1.56
CA PRO A 63 15.05 11.69 0.14
C PRO A 63 15.49 12.95 -0.64
N GLN A 64 16.28 12.73 -1.69
CA GLN A 64 16.71 13.83 -2.54
C GLN A 64 15.51 14.38 -3.33
N ALA A 65 15.52 15.69 -3.67
CA ALA A 65 14.42 16.31 -4.43
C ALA A 65 14.13 15.57 -5.75
N ARG A 66 15.16 15.06 -6.44
CA ARG A 66 15.00 14.27 -7.68
C ARG A 66 14.31 12.91 -7.45
N GLU A 67 14.52 12.28 -6.30
CA GLU A 67 13.78 11.05 -5.91
C GLU A 67 12.28 11.37 -5.74
N LEU A 68 11.96 12.46 -5.04
CA LEU A 68 10.58 12.90 -4.85
C LEU A 68 9.87 13.17 -6.18
N VAL A 69 10.55 13.78 -7.15
CA VAL A 69 9.99 14.01 -8.49
C VAL A 69 9.67 12.67 -9.19
N VAL A 70 10.58 11.69 -9.13
CA VAL A 70 10.32 10.35 -9.72
C VAL A 70 9.17 9.64 -9.02
N LEU A 71 9.09 9.70 -7.69
CA LEU A 71 7.97 9.13 -6.95
C LEU A 71 6.63 9.80 -7.29
N ALA A 72 6.63 11.14 -7.45
CA ALA A 72 5.44 11.88 -7.90
C ALA A 72 4.99 11.47 -9.31
N VAL A 73 5.93 11.26 -10.23
CA VAL A 73 5.63 10.74 -11.58
C VAL A 73 5.05 9.34 -11.51
N LEU A 74 5.58 8.46 -10.66
CA LEU A 74 5.04 7.11 -10.46
C LEU A 74 3.63 7.15 -9.86
N CYS A 75 3.35 8.06 -8.93
CA CYS A 75 1.99 8.31 -8.45
C CYS A 75 1.06 8.74 -9.58
N ALA A 76 1.49 9.68 -10.42
CA ALA A 76 0.69 10.15 -11.55
C ALA A 76 0.39 9.03 -12.55
N ILE A 77 1.38 8.18 -12.88
CA ILE A 77 1.19 7.01 -13.75
C ILE A 77 0.23 6.00 -13.11
N ALA A 78 0.36 5.75 -11.81
CA ALA A 78 -0.54 4.86 -11.08
C ALA A 78 -2.00 5.37 -11.11
N VAL A 79 -2.21 6.66 -10.83
CA VAL A 79 -3.54 7.30 -10.91
C VAL A 79 -4.10 7.26 -12.34
N ALA A 80 -3.27 7.62 -13.34
CA ALA A 80 -3.66 7.60 -14.74
C ALA A 80 -4.04 6.19 -15.21
N SER A 81 -3.28 5.16 -14.77
CA SER A 81 -3.61 3.76 -15.09
C SER A 81 -4.96 3.33 -14.52
N ARG A 82 -5.28 3.74 -13.28
CA ARG A 82 -6.61 3.48 -12.70
C ARG A 82 -7.72 4.21 -13.48
N ALA A 83 -7.47 5.47 -13.87
CA ALA A 83 -8.43 6.28 -14.61
C ALA A 83 -8.67 5.73 -16.03
N ALA A 84 -7.63 5.27 -16.73
CA ALA A 84 -7.73 4.72 -18.08
C ALA A 84 -8.63 3.48 -18.16
N PHE A 85 -8.69 2.68 -17.10
CA PHE A 85 -9.52 1.48 -17.02
C PHE A 85 -10.82 1.68 -16.22
N LYS A 86 -11.26 2.93 -16.05
CA LYS A 86 -12.49 3.25 -15.30
C LYS A 86 -13.75 2.55 -15.86
N ILE A 87 -13.79 2.28 -17.16
CA ILE A 87 -14.91 1.60 -17.83
C ILE A 87 -14.98 0.11 -17.43
N ILE A 88 -13.84 -0.51 -17.11
CA ILE A 88 -13.79 -1.90 -16.65
C ILE A 88 -13.83 -1.90 -15.13
N ASP A 89 -15.00 -2.25 -14.60
CA ASP A 89 -15.20 -2.18 -13.16
C ASP A 89 -14.20 -3.08 -12.41
N HIS A 90 -13.69 -2.57 -11.30
CA HIS A 90 -12.70 -3.21 -10.43
C HIS A 90 -11.34 -3.56 -11.09
N PHE A 91 -11.12 -3.30 -12.38
CA PHE A 91 -9.84 -3.51 -13.03
C PHE A 91 -8.87 -2.36 -12.71
N LYS A 92 -7.92 -2.58 -11.78
CA LYS A 92 -7.05 -1.53 -11.23
C LYS A 92 -5.56 -1.83 -11.44
N PRO A 93 -4.96 -1.42 -12.57
CA PRO A 93 -3.53 -1.63 -12.84
C PRO A 93 -2.60 -0.90 -11.87
N MET A 94 -3.07 0.14 -11.20
CA MET A 94 -2.27 1.01 -10.32
C MET A 94 -1.48 0.25 -9.27
N THR A 95 -2.01 -0.85 -8.72
CA THR A 95 -1.35 -1.65 -7.68
C THR A 95 -0.03 -2.25 -8.16
N ALA A 96 0.04 -2.65 -9.44
CA ALA A 96 1.28 -3.14 -10.05
C ALA A 96 2.37 -2.06 -10.09
N ILE A 97 2.01 -0.82 -10.45
CA ILE A 97 2.95 0.32 -10.50
C ILE A 97 3.46 0.65 -9.10
N ILE A 98 2.58 0.61 -8.10
CA ILE A 98 2.91 0.82 -6.70
C ILE A 98 3.90 -0.25 -6.20
N MET A 99 3.68 -1.53 -6.53
CA MET A 99 4.61 -2.61 -6.18
C MET A 99 5.98 -2.44 -6.82
N ILE A 100 6.02 -2.09 -8.12
CA ILE A 100 7.27 -1.78 -8.84
C ILE A 100 8.01 -0.62 -8.18
N SER A 101 7.28 0.43 -7.75
CA SER A 101 7.87 1.57 -7.04
C SER A 101 8.54 1.14 -5.73
N GLY A 102 7.89 0.26 -4.96
CA GLY A 102 8.46 -0.31 -3.73
C GLY A 102 9.71 -1.15 -3.97
N MET A 103 9.73 -1.94 -5.04
CA MET A 103 10.90 -2.73 -5.42
C MET A 103 12.06 -1.88 -5.92
N ALA A 104 11.79 -0.77 -6.61
CA ALA A 104 12.81 0.11 -7.18
C ALA A 104 13.40 1.09 -6.15
N PHE A 105 12.58 1.68 -5.28
CA PHE A 105 12.98 2.76 -4.37
C PHE A 105 12.91 2.38 -2.87
N GLY A 106 12.55 1.14 -2.59
CA GLY A 106 12.45 0.62 -1.23
C GLY A 106 11.03 0.62 -0.65
N PRO A 107 10.83 -0.15 0.43
CA PRO A 107 9.51 -0.40 1.00
C PRO A 107 8.78 0.88 1.40
N GLU A 108 9.47 1.81 2.03
CA GLU A 108 8.91 3.07 2.53
C GLU A 108 8.43 3.97 1.38
N ALA A 109 9.22 4.03 0.28
CA ALA A 109 8.84 4.73 -0.95
C ALA A 109 7.63 4.07 -1.61
N GLY A 110 7.58 2.73 -1.65
CA GLY A 110 6.42 1.97 -2.11
C GLY A 110 5.15 2.27 -1.32
N PHE A 111 5.27 2.36 0.01
CA PHE A 111 4.15 2.77 0.86
C PHE A 111 3.68 4.19 0.53
N LEU A 112 4.60 5.14 0.42
CA LEU A 112 4.27 6.52 0.08
C LEU A 112 3.57 6.63 -1.27
N VAL A 113 4.12 5.99 -2.33
CA VAL A 113 3.49 5.98 -3.66
C VAL A 113 2.09 5.39 -3.59
N GLY A 114 1.89 4.28 -2.87
CA GLY A 114 0.58 3.66 -2.70
C GLY A 114 -0.42 4.55 -1.97
N ALA A 115 -0.02 5.14 -0.86
CA ALA A 115 -0.86 6.04 -0.08
C ALA A 115 -1.25 7.29 -0.87
N VAL A 116 -0.28 7.97 -1.48
CA VAL A 116 -0.51 9.18 -2.28
C VAL A 116 -1.35 8.87 -3.52
N SER A 117 -1.09 7.74 -4.21
CA SER A 117 -1.89 7.33 -5.37
C SER A 117 -3.33 7.00 -4.97
N GLY A 118 -3.52 6.31 -3.84
CA GLY A 118 -4.85 6.03 -3.29
C GLY A 118 -5.63 7.31 -3.02
N PHE A 119 -5.02 8.26 -2.33
CA PHE A 119 -5.60 9.57 -2.05
C PHE A 119 -5.90 10.35 -3.33
N SER A 120 -4.89 10.54 -4.19
CA SER A 120 -5.01 11.38 -5.38
C SER A 120 -6.01 10.81 -6.40
N SER A 121 -6.09 9.48 -6.54
CA SER A 121 -7.06 8.88 -7.44
C SER A 121 -8.50 9.15 -7.04
N ASN A 122 -8.77 9.38 -5.75
CA ASN A 122 -10.11 9.63 -5.26
C ASN A 122 -10.65 11.03 -5.61
N PHE A 123 -9.82 11.96 -6.08
CA PHE A 123 -10.34 13.16 -6.76
C PHE A 123 -11.11 12.83 -8.03
N LEU A 124 -10.79 11.69 -8.68
CA LEU A 124 -11.50 11.22 -9.90
C LEU A 124 -12.63 10.23 -9.59
N PHE A 125 -12.54 9.51 -8.46
CA PHE A 125 -13.46 8.42 -8.10
C PHE A 125 -14.34 8.71 -6.89
N GLY A 126 -14.15 9.86 -6.25
CA GLY A 126 -14.87 10.28 -5.05
C GLY A 126 -14.11 9.95 -3.76
N HIS A 127 -14.07 10.92 -2.87
CA HIS A 127 -13.55 10.76 -1.52
C HIS A 127 -14.63 10.27 -0.55
N GLY A 128 -14.20 9.50 0.43
CA GLY A 128 -15.07 9.02 1.49
C GLY A 128 -14.24 8.34 2.60
N PRO A 129 -14.93 7.70 3.53
CA PRO A 129 -14.28 7.00 4.65
C PRO A 129 -13.40 5.83 4.21
N TRP A 130 -13.60 5.34 3.00
CA TRP A 130 -12.75 4.34 2.35
C TRP A 130 -11.39 4.91 1.94
N THR A 131 -11.23 6.24 1.82
CA THR A 131 -9.98 6.84 1.35
C THR A 131 -8.77 6.47 2.20
N PRO A 132 -8.77 6.63 3.54
CA PRO A 132 -7.64 6.20 4.37
C PRO A 132 -7.37 4.69 4.27
N TRP A 133 -8.41 3.87 4.16
CA TRP A 133 -8.27 2.43 3.96
C TRP A 133 -7.58 2.08 2.64
N GLN A 134 -7.95 2.76 1.56
CA GLN A 134 -7.29 2.59 0.26
C GLN A 134 -5.83 3.05 0.30
N MET A 135 -5.55 4.19 0.93
CA MET A 135 -4.17 4.67 1.14
C MET A 135 -3.33 3.61 1.85
N PHE A 136 -3.85 3.04 2.94
CA PHE A 136 -3.17 2.02 3.71
C PHE A 136 -3.02 0.71 2.91
N ALA A 137 -4.07 0.21 2.29
CA ALA A 137 -4.05 -1.06 1.55
C ALA A 137 -3.08 -1.01 0.36
N PHE A 138 -3.12 0.06 -0.44
CA PHE A 138 -2.19 0.23 -1.56
C PHE A 138 -0.77 0.52 -1.08
N GLY A 139 -0.61 1.32 -0.01
CA GLY A 139 0.68 1.56 0.62
C GLY A 139 1.32 0.27 1.11
N THR A 140 0.55 -0.57 1.80
CA THR A 140 1.03 -1.88 2.30
C THR A 140 1.44 -2.82 1.17
N ALA A 141 0.73 -2.81 0.03
CA ALA A 141 1.10 -3.59 -1.14
C ALA A 141 2.47 -3.18 -1.71
N GLY A 142 2.72 -1.86 -1.81
CA GLY A 142 4.02 -1.32 -2.24
C GLY A 142 5.13 -1.62 -1.24
N PHE A 143 4.85 -1.44 0.05
CA PHE A 143 5.78 -1.77 1.13
C PHE A 143 6.18 -3.24 1.11
N LEU A 144 5.21 -4.14 1.04
CA LEU A 144 5.44 -5.59 1.05
C LEU A 144 6.28 -6.03 -0.15
N ALA A 145 5.96 -5.54 -1.36
CA ALA A 145 6.74 -5.84 -2.56
C ALA A 145 8.20 -5.38 -2.42
N GLY A 146 8.43 -4.17 -1.91
CA GLY A 146 9.76 -3.64 -1.65
C GLY A 146 10.52 -4.41 -0.57
N ALA A 147 9.84 -4.76 0.54
CA ALA A 147 10.43 -5.50 1.65
C ALA A 147 10.84 -6.92 1.23
N LEU A 148 9.96 -7.65 0.54
CA LEU A 148 10.25 -9.00 0.06
C LEU A 148 11.36 -9.00 -1.00
N TYR A 149 11.40 -7.98 -1.86
CA TYR A 149 12.48 -7.81 -2.82
C TYR A 149 13.83 -7.57 -2.12
N ARG A 150 13.86 -6.70 -1.10
CA ARG A 150 15.06 -6.42 -0.29
C ARG A 150 15.54 -7.65 0.48
N LEU A 151 14.63 -8.50 0.94
CA LEU A 151 14.94 -9.76 1.62
C LEU A 151 15.40 -10.88 0.65
N GLY A 152 15.32 -10.65 -0.68
CA GLY A 152 15.67 -11.65 -1.68
C GLY A 152 14.59 -12.72 -1.93
N TRP A 153 13.40 -12.56 -1.34
CA TRP A 153 12.29 -13.52 -1.50
C TRP A 153 11.47 -13.25 -2.76
N LEU A 154 11.51 -12.03 -3.27
CA LEU A 154 10.85 -11.63 -4.51
C LEU A 154 11.90 -11.24 -5.56
N SER A 155 11.68 -11.61 -6.81
CA SER A 155 12.59 -11.32 -7.91
C SER A 155 11.90 -10.46 -8.99
N LYS A 156 12.71 -9.77 -9.83
CA LYS A 156 12.21 -9.03 -11.01
C LYS A 156 11.73 -9.94 -12.15
N LYS A 157 11.74 -11.28 -11.99
CA LYS A 157 11.23 -12.23 -13.00
C LYS A 157 9.72 -12.07 -13.18
N ARG A 158 9.25 -12.01 -14.43
CA ARG A 158 7.86 -11.67 -14.77
C ARG A 158 6.83 -12.55 -14.06
N LEU A 159 6.94 -13.88 -14.23
CA LEU A 159 5.91 -14.80 -13.72
C LEU A 159 5.84 -14.84 -12.19
N PRO A 160 6.94 -15.03 -11.43
CA PRO A 160 6.89 -14.99 -9.97
C PRO A 160 6.36 -13.67 -9.42
N LEU A 161 6.77 -12.52 -10.03
CA LEU A 161 6.31 -11.21 -9.62
C LEU A 161 4.81 -11.02 -9.90
N SER A 162 4.33 -11.48 -11.05
CA SER A 162 2.90 -11.38 -11.41
C SER A 162 2.03 -12.24 -10.52
N LEU A 163 2.46 -13.46 -10.21
CA LEU A 163 1.77 -14.34 -9.25
C LEU A 163 1.74 -13.72 -7.85
N PHE A 164 2.87 -13.19 -7.39
CA PHE A 164 2.91 -12.45 -6.14
C PHE A 164 1.91 -11.29 -6.15
N GLY A 165 1.87 -10.49 -7.22
CA GLY A 165 0.94 -9.37 -7.36
C GLY A 165 -0.53 -9.79 -7.28
N PHE A 166 -0.89 -10.90 -7.95
CA PHE A 166 -2.23 -11.46 -7.88
C PHE A 166 -2.61 -11.87 -6.45
N PHE A 167 -1.76 -12.66 -5.80
CA PHE A 167 -2.04 -13.14 -4.44
C PHE A 167 -1.96 -12.03 -3.39
N ALA A 168 -1.07 -11.05 -3.55
CA ALA A 168 -1.02 -9.90 -2.66
C ALA A 168 -2.30 -9.05 -2.74
N VAL A 169 -2.90 -8.92 -3.92
CA VAL A 169 -4.21 -8.27 -4.04
C VAL A 169 -5.30 -9.13 -3.41
N LEU A 170 -5.35 -10.42 -3.72
CA LEU A 170 -6.40 -11.32 -3.23
C LEU A 170 -6.38 -11.51 -1.71
N LEU A 171 -5.19 -11.62 -1.11
CA LEU A 171 -5.01 -12.00 0.30
C LEU A 171 -4.70 -10.83 1.24
N LEU A 172 -4.34 -9.65 0.71
CA LEU A 172 -3.99 -8.50 1.52
C LEU A 172 -4.82 -7.27 1.14
N VAL A 173 -4.72 -6.76 -0.09
CA VAL A 173 -5.40 -5.52 -0.49
C VAL A 173 -6.92 -5.69 -0.46
N GLY A 174 -7.43 -6.78 -1.03
CA GLY A 174 -8.84 -7.12 -1.06
C GLY A 174 -9.43 -7.21 0.34
N PRO A 175 -8.93 -8.09 1.22
CA PRO A 175 -9.44 -8.20 2.59
C PRO A 175 -9.37 -6.92 3.40
N LEU A 176 -8.36 -6.06 3.20
CA LEU A 176 -8.32 -4.74 3.84
C LEU A 176 -9.46 -3.84 3.36
N LEU A 177 -9.78 -3.86 2.06
CA LEU A 177 -10.88 -3.07 1.51
C LEU A 177 -12.25 -3.68 1.88
N ASP A 178 -12.35 -5.00 1.96
CA ASP A 178 -13.55 -5.70 2.44
C ASP A 178 -13.79 -5.40 3.92
N THR A 179 -12.73 -5.32 4.74
CA THR A 179 -12.82 -4.85 6.13
C THR A 179 -13.37 -3.42 6.20
N CYS A 180 -12.90 -2.53 5.32
CA CYS A 180 -13.47 -1.19 5.22
C CYS A 180 -14.96 -1.23 4.90
N ALA A 181 -15.38 -2.05 3.93
CA ALA A 181 -16.79 -2.22 3.58
C ALA A 181 -17.61 -2.73 4.77
N LEU A 182 -17.07 -3.70 5.52
CA LEU A 182 -17.71 -4.22 6.72
C LEU A 182 -17.98 -3.11 7.76
N PHE A 183 -17.00 -2.26 8.02
CA PHE A 183 -17.16 -1.16 8.99
C PHE A 183 -18.03 -0.01 8.50
N THR A 184 -18.10 0.22 7.19
CA THR A 184 -18.77 1.40 6.62
C THR A 184 -20.18 1.11 6.12
N GLN A 185 -20.47 -0.13 5.70
CA GLN A 185 -21.72 -0.48 5.02
C GLN A 185 -22.68 -1.31 5.89
N THR A 186 -22.19 -1.95 6.96
CA THR A 186 -23.03 -2.79 7.80
C THR A 186 -23.50 -2.05 9.06
N ALA A 187 -24.76 -2.29 9.45
CA ALA A 187 -25.33 -1.73 10.68
C ALA A 187 -24.86 -2.51 11.93
N ALA A 188 -24.56 -3.80 11.76
CA ALA A 188 -24.10 -4.67 12.84
C ALA A 188 -22.96 -5.54 12.33
N ILE A 189 -21.89 -5.62 13.10
CA ILE A 189 -20.73 -6.46 12.81
C ILE A 189 -20.94 -7.78 13.55
N ASN A 190 -21.25 -8.83 12.81
CA ASN A 190 -21.36 -10.20 13.29
C ASN A 190 -20.76 -11.17 12.25
N TRP A 191 -20.72 -12.47 12.59
CA TRP A 191 -20.12 -13.48 11.71
C TRP A 191 -20.81 -13.57 10.35
N GLU A 192 -22.14 -13.47 10.31
CA GLU A 192 -22.92 -13.56 9.07
C GLU A 192 -22.66 -12.37 8.13
N THR A 193 -22.65 -11.15 8.67
CA THR A 193 -22.33 -9.93 7.88
C THR A 193 -20.87 -9.95 7.41
N ALA A 194 -19.94 -10.36 8.26
CA ALA A 194 -18.53 -10.49 7.87
C ALA A 194 -18.36 -11.50 6.75
N LYS A 195 -18.91 -12.71 6.89
CA LYS A 195 -18.88 -13.76 5.88
C LYS A 195 -19.48 -13.28 4.54
N ALA A 196 -20.63 -12.61 4.58
CA ALA A 196 -21.27 -12.08 3.38
C ALA A 196 -20.38 -11.06 2.64
N ILE A 197 -19.79 -10.10 3.37
CA ILE A 197 -18.91 -9.07 2.79
C ILE A 197 -17.66 -9.69 2.16
N TYR A 198 -16.94 -10.55 2.90
CA TYR A 198 -15.71 -11.16 2.36
C TYR A 198 -15.99 -12.10 1.19
N LEU A 199 -17.08 -12.88 1.21
CA LEU A 199 -17.42 -13.74 0.09
C LEU A 199 -17.84 -12.94 -1.15
N SER A 200 -18.61 -11.86 -0.99
CA SER A 200 -18.96 -10.98 -2.11
C SER A 200 -17.76 -10.20 -2.66
N GLY A 201 -16.74 -9.96 -1.84
CA GLY A 201 -15.49 -9.33 -2.24
C GLY A 201 -14.59 -10.21 -3.12
N VAL A 202 -14.66 -11.55 -2.99
CA VAL A 202 -13.76 -12.47 -3.72
C VAL A 202 -13.75 -12.24 -5.24
N PRO A 203 -14.88 -12.18 -5.96
CA PRO A 203 -14.88 -11.92 -7.40
C PRO A 203 -14.24 -10.56 -7.76
N ILE A 204 -14.54 -9.54 -6.98
CA ILE A 204 -14.00 -8.19 -7.13
C ILE A 204 -12.48 -8.20 -6.96
N ASN A 205 -12.00 -8.86 -5.91
CA ASN A 205 -10.59 -8.98 -5.60
C ASN A 205 -9.85 -9.82 -6.66
N CYS A 206 -10.51 -10.84 -7.25
CA CYS A 206 -9.96 -11.61 -8.37
C CYS A 206 -9.77 -10.72 -9.61
N ILE A 207 -10.76 -9.89 -10.00
CA ILE A 207 -10.63 -8.97 -11.13
C ILE A 207 -9.46 -8.01 -10.91
N HIS A 208 -9.37 -7.42 -9.72
CA HIS A 208 -8.26 -6.55 -9.35
C HIS A 208 -6.92 -7.28 -9.34
N GLY A 209 -6.89 -8.53 -8.84
CA GLY A 209 -5.70 -9.40 -8.86
C GLY A 209 -5.24 -9.69 -10.29
N VAL A 210 -6.17 -10.04 -11.20
CA VAL A 210 -5.89 -10.25 -12.63
C VAL A 210 -5.35 -8.98 -13.28
N ALA A 211 -5.93 -7.81 -12.99
CA ALA A 211 -5.41 -6.53 -13.49
C ALA A 211 -3.95 -6.30 -13.06
N THR A 212 -3.65 -6.57 -11.79
CA THR A 212 -2.29 -6.46 -11.25
C THR A 212 -1.35 -7.48 -11.89
N PHE A 213 -1.79 -8.74 -12.02
CA PHE A 213 -1.03 -9.79 -12.69
C PHE A 213 -0.65 -9.41 -14.12
N LEU A 214 -1.64 -9.05 -14.94
CA LEU A 214 -1.41 -8.70 -16.35
C LEU A 214 -0.48 -7.48 -16.48
N THR A 215 -0.69 -6.47 -15.64
CA THR A 215 0.16 -5.28 -15.67
C THR A 215 1.60 -5.61 -15.30
N LEU A 216 1.84 -6.40 -14.26
CA LEU A 216 3.19 -6.86 -13.90
C LEU A 216 3.80 -7.73 -14.99
N PHE A 217 3.03 -8.64 -15.59
CA PHE A 217 3.53 -9.56 -16.60
C PHE A 217 4.02 -8.83 -17.86
N PHE A 218 3.25 -7.86 -18.35
CA PHE A 218 3.60 -7.16 -19.58
C PHE A 218 4.52 -5.96 -19.36
N PHE A 219 4.35 -5.22 -18.27
CA PHE A 219 4.98 -3.91 -18.08
C PHE A 219 6.09 -3.87 -17.02
N SER A 220 6.28 -4.92 -16.19
CA SER A 220 7.30 -4.86 -15.14
C SER A 220 8.71 -4.68 -15.70
N ARG A 221 9.09 -5.48 -16.70
CA ARG A 221 10.45 -5.42 -17.27
C ARG A 221 10.77 -4.05 -17.89
N PRO A 222 9.99 -3.51 -18.85
CA PRO A 222 10.30 -2.20 -19.43
C PRO A 222 10.26 -1.08 -18.39
N LEU A 223 9.43 -1.19 -17.35
CA LEU A 223 9.38 -0.18 -16.31
C LEU A 223 10.60 -0.25 -15.39
N PHE A 224 11.06 -1.44 -14.98
CA PHE A 224 12.31 -1.58 -14.24
C PHE A 224 13.51 -1.08 -15.05
N GLU A 225 13.64 -1.43 -16.34
CA GLU A 225 14.73 -0.96 -17.19
C GLU A 225 14.78 0.57 -17.29
N LYS A 226 13.62 1.23 -17.35
CA LYS A 226 13.54 2.70 -17.32
C LYS A 226 13.91 3.28 -15.95
N LEU A 227 13.41 2.69 -14.87
CA LEU A 227 13.70 3.15 -13.52
C LEU A 227 15.19 2.97 -13.17
N ASP A 228 15.78 1.82 -13.51
CA ASP A 228 17.19 1.55 -13.30
C ASP A 228 18.06 2.60 -14.05
N ARG A 229 17.70 2.96 -15.30
CA ARG A 229 18.39 4.03 -16.05
C ARG A 229 18.24 5.41 -15.41
N VAL A 230 17.05 5.73 -14.88
CA VAL A 230 16.81 7.01 -14.19
C VAL A 230 17.63 7.06 -12.90
N GLN A 231 17.67 5.98 -12.15
CA GLN A 231 18.46 5.89 -10.92
C GLN A 231 19.97 6.07 -11.19
N LEU A 232 20.50 5.41 -12.24
CA LEU A 232 21.89 5.55 -12.67
C LEU A 232 22.20 6.98 -13.12
N LYS A 233 21.34 7.55 -14.01
CA LYS A 233 21.56 8.88 -14.58
C LYS A 233 21.61 9.99 -13.52
N TYR A 234 20.81 9.85 -12.47
CA TYR A 234 20.67 10.89 -11.45
C TYR A 234 21.42 10.58 -10.15
N GLY A 235 22.25 9.53 -10.12
CA GLY A 235 23.03 9.16 -8.92
C GLY A 235 22.18 8.80 -7.72
N MET A 236 20.99 8.20 -7.94
CA MET A 236 20.10 7.78 -6.86
C MET A 236 20.43 6.39 -6.32
N MET A 237 21.47 5.74 -6.85
CA MET A 237 21.95 4.42 -6.41
C MET A 237 23.04 4.49 -5.33
N GLU A 238 23.57 5.67 -4.99
CA GLU A 238 24.77 5.80 -4.14
C GLU A 238 24.55 5.47 -2.66
N ASP A 239 23.31 5.31 -2.19
CA ASP A 239 23.04 5.01 -0.79
C ASP A 239 22.48 3.58 -0.55
N GLY A 240 23.19 2.55 -1.00
CA GLY A 240 23.09 1.21 -0.40
C GLY A 240 22.13 0.20 -1.03
N TYR A 241 21.71 0.37 -2.28
CA TYR A 241 20.98 -0.65 -3.03
C TYR A 241 21.78 -1.23 -4.22
N GLY A 242 23.08 -1.36 -4.05
CA GLY A 242 23.91 -2.15 -4.94
C GLY A 242 23.59 -3.64 -4.77
N VAL A 243 23.37 -4.32 -5.88
CA VAL A 243 23.21 -5.74 -6.22
C VAL A 243 23.74 -6.71 -5.18
#